data_2bfa97b959b1c3d7a3d13fae5dae619c
#
_entry.id   2bfa97b959b1c3d7a3d13fae5dae619c
#
_cell.length_a   1.000
_cell.length_b   1.000
_cell.length_c   1.000
_cell.angle_alpha   90.00
_cell.angle_beta   90.00
_cell.angle_gamma   90.00
#
_symmetry.space_group_name_H-M   'P 1'
#
loop_
_entity.id
_entity.type
_entity.pdbx_description
1 polymer ?
#
loop_
_entity_poly.entity_id
_entity_poly.type
_entity_poly.pdbx_seq_one_letter_code
_entity_poly.pdbx_strand_id
1 'polypeptide(L)'
;MAETRREIDTLAARFGAPLVIDSVIPDHFDDPIRKPDRYGEVCMVVRRPKGTLLLSIKTFYPRGAYRLPTGGIHRGEPILDALLRETNEETGLQTDVRRFLARIAYHSVDAPTGVPIFHTFAFLLDETGGTLGALDTTEQIEDWREIEVAELPRVASFLDDLRAPGAVDIGGDWRAWGKFRAVVHRAVAEALDV
;
A
#
# COMPACT_ATOMS: atom_id res chain seq x y z
N MET A 1 -17.99 -10.63 -2.88
CA MET A 1 -18.41 -9.22 -3.12
C MET A 1 -19.35 -8.67 -2.03
N ALA A 2 -20.46 -9.33 -1.66
CA ALA A 2 -21.34 -8.83 -0.59
C ALA A 2 -20.68 -8.87 0.81
N GLU A 3 -19.87 -9.86 1.08
CA GLU A 3 -19.12 -10.04 2.34
C GLU A 3 -18.05 -8.96 2.50
N THR A 4 -17.25 -8.73 1.48
CA THR A 4 -16.22 -7.66 1.46
C THR A 4 -16.84 -6.28 1.66
N ARG A 5 -18.03 -6.02 1.13
CA ARG A 5 -18.72 -4.74 1.32
C ARG A 5 -19.13 -4.53 2.78
N ARG A 6 -19.69 -5.56 3.42
CA ARG A 6 -20.06 -5.51 4.86
C ARG A 6 -18.85 -5.30 5.74
N GLU A 7 -17.75 -5.94 5.41
CA GLU A 7 -16.48 -5.77 6.12
C GLU A 7 -15.98 -4.33 6.01
N ILE A 8 -15.96 -3.74 4.81
CA ILE A 8 -15.57 -2.35 4.58
C ILE A 8 -16.45 -1.39 5.38
N ASP A 9 -17.77 -1.61 5.40
CA ASP A 9 -18.71 -0.79 6.17
C ASP A 9 -18.42 -0.90 7.68
N THR A 10 -18.07 -2.09 8.17
CA THR A 10 -17.67 -2.33 9.57
C THR A 10 -16.36 -1.63 9.92
N LEU A 11 -15.36 -1.72 9.03
CA LEU A 11 -14.07 -1.05 9.21
C LEU A 11 -14.23 0.48 9.19
N ALA A 12 -15.06 1.01 8.29
CA ALA A 12 -15.39 2.44 8.24
C ALA A 12 -16.10 2.92 9.51
N ALA A 13 -17.03 2.13 10.05
CA ALA A 13 -17.70 2.46 11.31
C ALA A 13 -16.73 2.45 12.50
N ARG A 14 -15.73 1.57 12.51
CA ARG A 14 -14.76 1.43 13.60
C ARG A 14 -13.61 2.43 13.52
N PHE A 15 -13.07 2.69 12.34
CA PHE A 15 -11.82 3.43 12.13
C PHE A 15 -12.01 4.74 11.35
N GLY A 16 -13.26 5.14 11.08
CA GLY A 16 -13.59 6.32 10.28
C GLY A 16 -13.78 6.01 8.80
N ALA A 17 -14.61 6.82 8.15
CA ALA A 17 -14.89 6.69 6.72
C ALA A 17 -13.63 7.01 5.90
N PRO A 18 -13.18 6.12 5.01
CA PRO A 18 -12.02 6.36 4.17
C PRO A 18 -12.35 7.31 3.00
N LEU A 19 -11.32 7.92 2.41
CA LEU A 19 -11.41 8.45 1.05
C LEU A 19 -11.70 7.29 0.09
N VAL A 20 -12.64 7.48 -0.82
CA VAL A 20 -13.00 6.49 -1.85
C VAL A 20 -12.51 7.00 -3.19
N ILE A 21 -11.62 6.25 -3.82
CA ILE A 21 -10.94 6.64 -5.04
C ILE A 21 -11.10 5.53 -6.07
N ASP A 22 -11.51 5.89 -7.28
CA ASP A 22 -11.42 5.06 -8.47
C ASP A 22 -10.25 5.54 -9.32
N SER A 23 -9.35 4.65 -9.71
CA SER A 23 -8.17 4.95 -10.50
C SER A 23 -8.04 4.02 -11.68
N VAL A 24 -7.64 4.56 -12.82
CA VAL A 24 -7.31 3.78 -14.01
C VAL A 24 -5.79 3.61 -14.07
N ILE A 25 -5.34 2.36 -14.18
CA ILE A 25 -3.91 2.06 -14.22
C ILE A 25 -3.52 1.46 -15.57
N PRO A 26 -2.30 1.76 -16.06
CA PRO A 26 -1.77 1.13 -17.25
C PRO A 26 -1.52 -0.35 -16.97
N ASP A 27 -1.85 -1.19 -17.94
CA ASP A 27 -1.83 -2.65 -17.83
C ASP A 27 -0.46 -3.23 -18.29
N HIS A 28 0.65 -2.69 -17.72
CA HIS A 28 2.01 -2.99 -18.17
C HIS A 28 2.91 -3.55 -17.06
N PHE A 29 2.34 -4.11 -16.02
CA PHE A 29 3.07 -4.85 -14.97
C PHE A 29 2.14 -5.84 -14.27
N ASP A 30 2.70 -6.91 -13.73
CA ASP A 30 1.95 -8.01 -13.16
C ASP A 30 1.87 -7.98 -11.62
N ASP A 31 2.95 -7.65 -10.94
CA ASP A 31 3.00 -7.63 -9.48
C ASP A 31 2.63 -6.23 -8.93
N PRO A 32 1.64 -6.13 -8.03
CA PRO A 32 0.89 -7.21 -7.35
C PRO A 32 -0.44 -7.59 -8.04
N ILE A 33 -0.83 -6.95 -9.12
CA ILE A 33 -2.18 -6.93 -9.65
C ILE A 33 -2.64 -8.28 -10.20
N ARG A 34 -1.76 -9.00 -10.89
CA ARG A 34 -2.07 -10.26 -11.56
C ARG A 34 -1.75 -11.52 -10.75
N LYS A 35 -1.43 -11.37 -9.46
CA LYS A 35 -1.23 -12.54 -8.59
C LYS A 35 -2.57 -13.23 -8.33
N PRO A 36 -2.72 -14.53 -8.61
CA PRO A 36 -4.00 -15.23 -8.53
C PRO A 36 -4.48 -15.49 -7.10
N ASP A 37 -3.58 -15.39 -6.12
CA ASP A 37 -3.81 -15.67 -4.71
C ASP A 37 -4.51 -14.53 -3.97
N ARG A 38 -4.58 -13.32 -4.56
CA ARG A 38 -5.08 -12.11 -3.92
C ARG A 38 -6.01 -11.30 -4.81
N TYR A 39 -6.80 -10.43 -4.20
CA TYR A 39 -7.69 -9.51 -4.90
C TYR A 39 -7.39 -8.03 -4.58
N GLY A 40 -6.47 -7.81 -3.67
CA GLY A 40 -6.09 -6.50 -3.20
C GLY A 40 -4.90 -6.56 -2.25
N GLU A 41 -4.57 -5.42 -1.71
CA GLU A 41 -3.51 -5.23 -0.73
C GLU A 41 -3.96 -4.28 0.39
N VAL A 42 -3.35 -4.41 1.56
CA VAL A 42 -3.35 -3.41 2.62
C VAL A 42 -2.15 -2.51 2.46
N CYS A 43 -2.31 -1.21 2.71
CA CYS A 43 -1.21 -0.26 2.80
C CYS A 43 -1.05 0.17 4.25
N MET A 44 0.12 -0.11 4.79
CA MET A 44 0.48 0.10 6.19
C MET A 44 1.13 1.47 6.36
N VAL A 45 0.34 2.47 6.75
CA VAL A 45 0.84 3.82 7.04
C VAL A 45 1.28 3.84 8.51
N VAL A 46 2.48 3.31 8.77
CA VAL A 46 3.00 3.20 10.14
C VAL A 46 3.57 4.53 10.59
N ARG A 47 2.95 5.10 11.63
CA ARG A 47 3.43 6.30 12.30
C ARG A 47 4.32 5.91 13.48
N ARG A 48 5.55 6.38 13.44
CA ARG A 48 6.56 6.14 14.47
C ARG A 48 6.29 7.02 15.70
N PRO A 49 6.87 6.73 16.87
CA PRO A 49 6.64 7.50 18.09
C PRO A 49 6.96 9.00 17.98
N LYS A 50 7.85 9.38 17.06
CA LYS A 50 8.20 10.78 16.78
C LYS A 50 7.21 11.50 15.86
N GLY A 51 6.20 10.80 15.32
CA GLY A 51 5.23 11.33 14.36
C GLY A 51 5.61 11.14 12.89
N THR A 52 6.81 10.64 12.59
CA THR A 52 7.28 10.32 11.23
C THR A 52 6.55 9.09 10.67
N LEU A 53 6.53 8.96 9.35
CA LEU A 53 5.99 7.78 8.65
C LEU A 53 7.11 6.88 8.16
N LEU A 54 6.89 5.57 8.26
CA LEU A 54 7.83 4.55 7.83
C LEU A 54 7.63 4.22 6.35
N LEU A 55 8.71 4.26 5.59
CA LEU A 55 8.79 3.77 4.21
C LEU A 55 9.75 2.59 4.13
N SER A 56 9.53 1.71 3.17
CA SER A 56 10.44 0.60 2.86
C SER A 56 10.87 0.62 1.39
N ILE A 57 12.02 0.01 1.12
CA ILE A 57 12.50 -0.31 -0.22
C ILE A 57 12.87 -1.80 -0.26
N LYS A 58 12.52 -2.50 -1.35
CA LYS A 58 12.92 -3.90 -1.57
C LYS A 58 14.21 -3.97 -2.40
N THR A 59 14.98 -5.04 -2.23
CA THR A 59 16.30 -5.24 -2.86
C THR A 59 16.31 -5.12 -4.39
N PHE A 60 15.17 -5.43 -5.03
CA PHE A 60 15.02 -5.38 -6.48
C PHE A 60 14.37 -4.09 -7.00
N TYR A 61 14.00 -3.15 -6.10
CA TYR A 61 13.40 -1.88 -6.53
C TYR A 61 14.44 -0.92 -7.11
N PRO A 62 14.03 -0.03 -8.01
CA PRO A 62 14.91 1.05 -8.46
C PRO A 62 15.42 1.86 -7.28
N ARG A 63 16.67 2.29 -7.38
CA ARG A 63 17.33 3.08 -6.34
C ARG A 63 16.49 4.28 -5.91
N GLY A 64 16.24 4.38 -4.61
CA GLY A 64 15.48 5.47 -4.01
C GLY A 64 13.96 5.32 -4.09
N ALA A 65 13.43 4.24 -4.67
CA ALA A 65 11.99 3.96 -4.76
C ALA A 65 11.41 3.47 -3.43
N TYR A 66 11.64 4.26 -2.37
CA TYR A 66 10.98 4.04 -1.08
C TYR A 66 9.49 4.30 -1.19
N ARG A 67 8.70 3.47 -0.56
CA ARG A 67 7.24 3.54 -0.57
C ARG A 67 6.64 3.17 0.78
N LEU A 68 5.39 3.55 1.01
CA LEU A 68 4.60 3.00 2.11
C LEU A 68 4.55 1.47 1.97
N PRO A 69 4.81 0.69 3.04
CA PRO A 69 4.73 -0.77 3.00
C PRO A 69 3.34 -1.24 2.58
N THR A 70 3.27 -2.31 1.80
CA THR A 70 2.00 -2.93 1.39
C THR A 70 2.11 -4.44 1.40
N GLY A 71 1.07 -5.11 1.87
CA GLY A 71 0.97 -6.55 1.90
C GLY A 71 -0.29 -7.09 1.24
N GLY A 72 -0.25 -8.31 0.73
CA GLY A 72 -1.36 -8.90 -0.02
C GLY A 72 -2.48 -9.41 0.86
N ILE A 73 -3.73 -9.23 0.40
CA ILE A 73 -4.92 -9.82 1.04
C ILE A 73 -5.22 -11.14 0.32
N HIS A 74 -5.08 -12.26 1.00
CA HIS A 74 -5.40 -13.57 0.44
C HIS A 74 -6.90 -13.75 0.19
N ARG A 75 -7.24 -14.64 -0.73
CA ARG A 75 -8.67 -14.93 -0.99
C ARG A 75 -9.33 -15.53 0.25
N GLY A 76 -10.39 -14.88 0.72
CA GLY A 76 -11.12 -15.27 1.94
C GLY A 76 -10.52 -14.77 3.24
N GLU A 77 -9.39 -14.07 3.20
CA GLU A 77 -8.80 -13.43 4.36
C GLU A 77 -9.52 -12.10 4.64
N PRO A 78 -9.90 -11.80 5.90
CA PRO A 78 -10.40 -10.49 6.28
C PRO A 78 -9.33 -9.40 6.12
N ILE A 79 -9.75 -8.20 5.68
CA ILE A 79 -8.85 -7.06 5.44
C ILE A 79 -8.06 -6.70 6.70
N LEU A 80 -8.72 -6.71 7.87
CA LEU A 80 -8.06 -6.38 9.13
C LEU A 80 -7.03 -7.43 9.53
N ASP A 81 -7.31 -8.71 9.31
CA ASP A 81 -6.38 -9.81 9.62
C ASP A 81 -5.14 -9.72 8.71
N ALA A 82 -5.34 -9.48 7.41
CA ALA A 82 -4.25 -9.21 6.47
C ALA A 82 -3.40 -8.01 6.90
N LEU A 83 -4.04 -6.91 7.32
CA LEU A 83 -3.33 -5.71 7.78
C LEU A 83 -2.41 -6.02 8.97
N LEU A 84 -2.91 -6.73 9.98
CA LEU A 84 -2.14 -7.05 11.18
C LEU A 84 -1.03 -8.06 10.89
N ARG A 85 -1.31 -9.09 10.10
CA ARG A 85 -0.34 -10.11 9.68
C ARG A 85 0.80 -9.47 8.89
N GLU A 86 0.50 -8.74 7.82
CA GLU A 86 1.50 -8.10 6.96
C GLU A 86 2.32 -7.05 7.70
N THR A 87 1.68 -6.28 8.61
CA THR A 87 2.41 -5.31 9.44
C THR A 87 3.45 -6.02 10.30
N ASN A 88 3.09 -7.15 10.93
CA ASN A 88 4.02 -7.91 11.75
C ASN A 88 5.11 -8.58 10.91
N GLU A 89 4.76 -9.22 9.80
CA GLU A 89 5.69 -9.94 8.91
C GLU A 89 6.70 -9.02 8.26
N GLU A 90 6.23 -7.92 7.64
CA GLU A 90 7.10 -6.96 6.95
C GLU A 90 7.88 -6.08 7.92
N THR A 91 7.36 -5.71 9.10
CA THR A 91 7.99 -4.68 9.93
C THR A 91 8.51 -5.15 11.29
N GLY A 92 8.01 -6.27 11.82
CA GLY A 92 8.29 -6.72 13.20
C GLY A 92 7.72 -5.81 14.29
N LEU A 93 6.94 -4.80 13.91
CA LEU A 93 6.39 -3.84 14.86
C LEU A 93 5.04 -4.29 15.41
N GLN A 94 4.78 -3.91 16.65
CA GLN A 94 3.45 -3.92 17.26
C GLN A 94 2.78 -2.58 16.99
N THR A 95 1.53 -2.63 16.55
CA THR A 95 0.82 -1.41 16.13
C THR A 95 -0.64 -1.41 16.55
N ASP A 96 -1.18 -0.20 16.78
CA ASP A 96 -2.61 0.06 16.94
C ASP A 96 -3.19 0.68 15.68
N VAL A 97 -4.29 0.12 15.17
CA VAL A 97 -5.01 0.71 14.03
C VAL A 97 -5.76 1.96 14.49
N ARG A 98 -5.46 3.10 13.90
CA ARG A 98 -6.02 4.39 14.27
C ARG A 98 -7.08 4.91 13.34
N ARG A 99 -6.87 4.75 12.03
CA ARG A 99 -7.76 5.34 11.03
C ARG A 99 -7.76 4.52 9.73
N PHE A 100 -8.93 4.36 9.13
CA PHE A 100 -9.07 3.89 7.76
C PHE A 100 -8.95 5.10 6.84
N LEU A 101 -7.80 5.24 6.15
CA LEU A 101 -7.45 6.45 5.41
C LEU A 101 -8.06 6.47 4.01
N ALA A 102 -7.88 5.39 3.25
CA ALA A 102 -8.31 5.35 1.87
C ALA A 102 -8.70 3.93 1.42
N ARG A 103 -9.69 3.86 0.55
CA ARG A 103 -10.05 2.70 -0.26
C ARG A 103 -9.91 3.08 -1.71
N ILE A 104 -9.03 2.39 -2.42
CA ILE A 104 -8.76 2.64 -3.83
C ILE A 104 -9.20 1.41 -4.63
N ALA A 105 -10.01 1.64 -5.66
CA ALA A 105 -10.37 0.63 -6.65
C ALA A 105 -9.61 0.94 -7.95
N TYR A 106 -8.89 -0.05 -8.46
CA TYR A 106 -8.14 0.10 -9.70
C TYR A 106 -8.86 -0.59 -10.85
N HIS A 107 -9.02 0.13 -11.94
CA HIS A 107 -9.64 -0.33 -13.18
C HIS A 107 -8.58 -0.49 -14.27
N SER A 108 -8.78 -1.45 -15.16
CA SER A 108 -7.94 -1.57 -16.36
C SER A 108 -8.17 -0.39 -17.29
N VAL A 109 -7.11 0.05 -17.96
CA VAL A 109 -7.21 1.08 -19.01
C VAL A 109 -8.14 0.65 -20.14
N ASP A 110 -8.25 -0.64 -20.42
CA ASP A 110 -9.16 -1.18 -21.46
C ASP A 110 -10.62 -1.26 -21.01
N ALA A 111 -10.90 -1.15 -19.69
CA ALA A 111 -12.22 -1.16 -19.11
C ALA A 111 -12.31 -0.19 -17.92
N PRO A 112 -12.19 1.14 -18.14
CA PRO A 112 -12.05 2.13 -17.06
C PRO A 112 -13.29 2.27 -16.18
N THR A 113 -14.46 1.83 -16.65
CA THR A 113 -15.73 1.80 -15.90
C THR A 113 -16.20 0.37 -15.59
N GLY A 114 -15.35 -0.60 -15.84
CA GLY A 114 -15.62 -2.02 -15.59
C GLY A 114 -15.50 -2.39 -14.11
N VAL A 115 -15.53 -3.69 -13.84
CA VAL A 115 -15.27 -4.20 -12.50
C VAL A 115 -13.81 -3.92 -12.13
N PRO A 116 -13.52 -3.40 -10.92
CA PRO A 116 -12.15 -3.21 -10.48
C PRO A 116 -11.34 -4.50 -10.54
N ILE A 117 -10.12 -4.39 -11.01
CA ILE A 117 -9.18 -5.53 -11.12
C ILE A 117 -8.36 -5.73 -9.87
N PHE A 118 -8.23 -4.67 -9.04
CA PHE A 118 -7.45 -4.69 -7.81
C PHE A 118 -7.94 -3.63 -6.82
N HIS A 119 -7.63 -3.80 -5.52
CA HIS A 119 -7.97 -2.86 -4.47
C HIS A 119 -6.77 -2.58 -3.56
N THR A 120 -6.64 -1.34 -3.07
CA THR A 120 -5.75 -1.00 -1.95
C THR A 120 -6.56 -0.40 -0.82
N PHE A 121 -6.32 -0.88 0.41
CA PHE A 121 -6.93 -0.40 1.65
C PHE A 121 -5.85 0.18 2.55
N ALA A 122 -5.80 1.50 2.71
CA ALA A 122 -4.77 2.20 3.47
C ALA A 122 -5.23 2.50 4.89
N PHE A 123 -4.42 2.12 5.89
CA PHE A 123 -4.70 2.36 7.30
C PHE A 123 -3.55 3.08 7.99
N LEU A 124 -3.88 4.07 8.82
CA LEU A 124 -2.94 4.67 9.77
C LEU A 124 -2.76 3.74 10.96
N LEU A 125 -1.53 3.40 11.25
CA LEU A 125 -1.12 2.56 12.37
C LEU A 125 -0.16 3.35 13.26
N ASP A 126 -0.42 3.35 14.58
CA ASP A 126 0.56 3.86 15.54
C ASP A 126 1.44 2.72 16.05
N GLU A 127 2.75 2.88 15.97
CA GLU A 127 3.67 1.96 16.61
C GLU A 127 3.52 2.00 18.13
N THR A 128 3.37 0.82 18.73
CA THR A 128 3.25 0.64 20.17
C THR A 128 4.41 -0.15 20.78
N GLY A 129 5.22 -0.79 19.95
CA GLY A 129 6.36 -1.60 20.37
C GLY A 129 6.93 -2.45 19.24
N GLY A 130 7.73 -3.44 19.61
CA GLY A 130 8.41 -4.32 18.68
C GLY A 130 9.80 -3.80 18.29
N THR A 131 10.44 -4.50 17.37
CA THR A 131 11.76 -4.10 16.82
C THR A 131 11.64 -4.05 15.31
N LEU A 132 11.97 -2.89 14.71
CA LEU A 132 11.89 -2.71 13.27
C LEU A 132 12.82 -3.69 12.54
N GLY A 133 12.25 -4.50 11.67
CA GLY A 133 12.93 -5.46 10.82
C GLY A 133 11.92 -6.48 10.28
N ALA A 134 12.07 -6.88 9.02
CA ALA A 134 11.22 -7.93 8.45
C ALA A 134 11.44 -9.25 9.19
N LEU A 135 10.37 -9.87 9.66
CA LEU A 135 10.41 -11.19 10.29
C LEU A 135 10.46 -12.30 9.24
N ASP A 136 9.85 -12.05 8.09
CA ASP A 136 9.94 -12.94 6.92
C ASP A 136 11.04 -12.44 5.98
N THR A 137 12.11 -13.21 5.87
CA THR A 137 13.26 -12.89 4.99
C THR A 137 12.89 -12.96 3.50
N THR A 138 11.78 -13.59 3.14
CA THR A 138 11.29 -13.65 1.75
C THR A 138 10.73 -12.31 1.26
N GLU A 139 10.42 -11.38 2.19
CA GLU A 139 9.95 -10.03 1.86
C GLU A 139 11.00 -9.16 1.17
N GLN A 140 12.28 -9.54 1.23
CA GLN A 140 13.37 -8.87 0.51
C GLN A 140 13.48 -7.37 0.82
N ILE A 141 13.15 -6.96 2.05
CA ILE A 141 13.33 -5.56 2.46
C ILE A 141 14.83 -5.25 2.53
N GLU A 142 15.25 -4.23 1.78
CA GLU A 142 16.63 -3.74 1.75
C GLU A 142 16.89 -2.71 2.86
N ASP A 143 15.98 -1.76 2.99
CA ASP A 143 16.18 -0.64 3.91
C ASP A 143 14.84 0.03 4.29
N TRP A 144 14.90 0.81 5.35
CA TRP A 144 13.81 1.60 5.90
C TRP A 144 14.16 3.09 5.89
N ARG A 145 13.15 3.93 5.73
CA ARG A 145 13.30 5.39 5.83
C ARG A 145 12.13 5.97 6.60
N GLU A 146 12.44 6.86 7.53
CA GLU A 146 11.42 7.69 8.15
C GLU A 146 11.34 9.04 7.43
N ILE A 147 10.12 9.52 7.22
CA ILE A 147 9.85 10.83 6.61
C ILE A 147 8.86 11.62 7.45
N GLU A 148 8.91 12.93 7.37
CA GLU A 148 7.82 13.76 7.86
C GLU A 148 6.56 13.56 7.01
N VAL A 149 5.37 13.68 7.62
CA VAL A 149 4.09 13.51 6.91
C VAL A 149 4.00 14.43 5.69
N ALA A 150 4.48 15.67 5.82
CA ALA A 150 4.50 16.66 4.75
C ALA A 150 5.37 16.30 3.54
N GLU A 151 6.22 15.27 3.64
CA GLU A 151 7.05 14.78 2.53
C GLU A 151 6.31 13.78 1.61
N LEU A 152 5.16 13.24 2.03
CA LEU A 152 4.38 12.27 1.24
C LEU A 152 4.09 12.72 -0.20
N PRO A 153 3.67 13.97 -0.47
CA PRO A 153 3.45 14.44 -1.84
C PRO A 153 4.71 14.36 -2.71
N ARG A 154 5.89 14.60 -2.10
CA ARG A 154 7.18 14.47 -2.80
C ARG A 154 7.51 13.02 -3.12
N VAL A 155 7.24 12.10 -2.20
CA VAL A 155 7.39 10.66 -2.44
C VAL A 155 6.48 10.19 -3.56
N ALA A 156 5.21 10.62 -3.54
CA ALA A 156 4.25 10.31 -4.61
C ALA A 156 4.73 10.82 -5.97
N SER A 157 5.25 12.04 -6.04
CA SER A 157 5.78 12.62 -7.29
C SER A 157 7.00 11.87 -7.79
N PHE A 158 7.92 11.49 -6.89
CA PHE A 158 9.09 10.68 -7.26
C PHE A 158 8.68 9.33 -7.86
N LEU A 159 7.71 8.64 -7.26
CA LEU A 159 7.21 7.37 -7.76
C LEU A 159 6.50 7.53 -9.12
N ASP A 160 5.70 8.56 -9.30
CA ASP A 160 5.00 8.84 -10.56
C ASP A 160 5.94 9.13 -11.72
N ASP A 161 7.08 9.77 -11.43
CA ASP A 161 8.12 10.09 -12.40
C ASP A 161 9.19 9.00 -12.55
N LEU A 162 9.02 7.86 -11.87
CA LEU A 162 10.00 6.79 -11.85
C LEU A 162 10.31 6.30 -13.26
N ARG A 163 11.62 6.26 -13.58
CA ARG A 163 12.14 5.75 -14.85
C ARG A 163 13.35 4.91 -14.56
N ALA A 164 13.22 3.61 -14.71
CA ALA A 164 14.30 2.69 -14.55
C ALA A 164 14.22 1.60 -15.64
N PRO A 165 15.37 1.13 -16.14
CA PRO A 165 15.40 -0.01 -17.04
C PRO A 165 15.16 -1.31 -16.26
N GLY A 166 14.60 -2.29 -16.95
CA GLY A 166 14.44 -3.65 -16.43
C GLY A 166 13.40 -3.73 -15.31
N ALA A 167 12.42 -4.58 -15.48
CA ALA A 167 11.36 -4.77 -14.50
C ALA A 167 10.91 -6.24 -14.49
N VAL A 168 11.87 -7.17 -14.61
CA VAL A 168 11.61 -8.61 -14.67
C VAL A 168 10.91 -9.07 -13.39
N ASP A 169 11.35 -8.54 -12.24
CA ASP A 169 10.84 -8.93 -10.93
C ASP A 169 9.36 -8.55 -10.71
N ILE A 170 8.88 -7.53 -11.41
CA ILE A 170 7.48 -7.10 -11.35
C ILE A 170 6.68 -7.52 -12.59
N GLY A 171 7.30 -8.23 -13.53
CA GLY A 171 6.63 -8.65 -14.76
C GLY A 171 6.20 -7.48 -15.64
N GLY A 172 6.98 -6.40 -15.72
CA GLY A 172 6.53 -5.24 -16.47
C GLY A 172 7.42 -4.01 -16.49
N ASP A 173 6.84 -2.85 -16.31
CA ASP A 173 7.47 -1.53 -16.44
C ASP A 173 7.44 -0.77 -15.10
N TRP A 174 8.62 -0.33 -14.65
CA TRP A 174 8.78 0.47 -13.43
C TRP A 174 8.01 1.80 -13.46
N ARG A 175 7.81 2.38 -14.63
CA ARG A 175 7.02 3.59 -14.79
C ARG A 175 5.54 3.33 -14.49
N ALA A 176 4.98 2.23 -15.02
CA ALA A 176 3.60 1.83 -14.76
C ALA A 176 3.41 1.47 -13.27
N TRP A 177 4.34 0.70 -12.71
CA TRP A 177 4.37 0.37 -11.30
C TRP A 177 4.48 1.62 -10.41
N GLY A 178 5.35 2.57 -10.75
CA GLY A 178 5.53 3.80 -10.00
C GLY A 178 4.25 4.65 -9.97
N LYS A 179 3.57 4.78 -11.11
CA LYS A 179 2.27 5.45 -11.20
C LYS A 179 1.21 4.78 -10.31
N PHE A 180 1.14 3.46 -10.35
CA PHE A 180 0.25 2.71 -9.47
C PHE A 180 0.54 3.00 -7.98
N ARG A 181 1.81 2.95 -7.58
CA ARG A 181 2.23 3.25 -6.20
C ARG A 181 1.97 4.69 -5.80
N ALA A 182 2.14 5.66 -6.71
CA ALA A 182 1.89 7.07 -6.44
C ALA A 182 0.44 7.35 -6.05
N VAL A 183 -0.54 6.58 -6.54
CA VAL A 183 -1.96 6.77 -6.22
C VAL A 183 -2.21 6.68 -4.73
N VAL A 184 -1.75 5.61 -4.07
CA VAL A 184 -1.99 5.43 -2.63
C VAL A 184 -1.26 6.48 -1.80
N HIS A 185 -0.08 6.94 -2.21
CA HIS A 185 0.65 8.00 -1.49
C HIS A 185 -0.10 9.34 -1.55
N ARG A 186 -0.67 9.70 -2.70
CA ARG A 186 -1.53 10.89 -2.84
C ARG A 186 -2.78 10.78 -2.00
N ALA A 187 -3.45 9.62 -2.03
CA ALA A 187 -4.64 9.36 -1.23
C ALA A 187 -4.36 9.49 0.27
N VAL A 188 -3.23 8.96 0.73
CA VAL A 188 -2.80 9.06 2.13
C VAL A 188 -2.45 10.49 2.50
N ALA A 189 -1.73 11.24 1.63
CA ALA A 189 -1.43 12.64 1.84
C ALA A 189 -2.71 13.49 1.99
N GLU A 190 -3.67 13.32 1.08
CA GLU A 190 -4.98 13.97 1.15
C GLU A 190 -5.74 13.61 2.45
N ALA A 191 -5.76 12.33 2.83
CA ALA A 191 -6.43 11.88 4.06
C ALA A 191 -5.76 12.41 5.34
N LEU A 192 -4.48 12.78 5.29
CA LEU A 192 -3.71 13.35 6.40
C LEU A 192 -3.59 14.89 6.32
N ASP A 193 -4.30 15.52 5.39
CA ASP A 193 -4.35 16.99 5.18
C ASP A 193 -2.97 17.63 4.88
N VAL A 194 -2.14 16.99 4.03
CA VAL A 194 -0.79 17.47 3.61
C VAL A 194 -0.60 17.45 2.09
#